data_8550fb1231024aa6f5751ca154830e0f
#
_entry.id   8550fb1231024aa6f5751ca154830e0f
#
_cell.length_a   1.000
_cell.length_b   1.000
_cell.length_c   1.000
_cell.angle_alpha   90.00
_cell.angle_beta   90.00
_cell.angle_gamma   90.00
#
_symmetry.space_group_name_H-M   'P 1'
#
loop_
_entity.id
_entity.type
_entity.pdbx_description
1 polymer ?
#
loop_
_entity_poly.entity_id
_entity_poly.type
_entity_poly.pdbx_seq_one_letter_code
_entity_poly.pdbx_strand_id
1 'polypeptide(L)'
;MPRRPKHPRLPNGYGSIRYLGKSRKNPFAVHPPADIDGNRPPAICYVDDWMKGFIVLTSYKAGTYTPGMEATLELPGDSGTLDTLVNKIMADYNRVKGIEPDEPEKTFSEVYKAFYTDKFSEGNKYSNATKYSIKAAYKNCASLYDKLFSSLRTKDLQDNLDACNLKYASLELIRNLYRQMYKYADSQGWCDKDYSQYVKIKRDDDDEHGVPFSDADLKILWDNKTNETAEMLLIMCYSGWRISEYIGLEVNLQKKYFMGGIKTEAGKGRIVPIHSGILPLVERRISKYGKLLPCSDKDFRKQMDELLNQLGIPGDPKHTPHDCRHTFSMLCEKYEVKENDRKRMMGHSFKADITNKVYGHRDIEDLRKELEKIIIDL
;
A
#
# COMPACT_ATOMS: atom_id res chain seq x y z
N MET A 1 43.08 16.11 21.42
CA MET A 1 43.83 15.56 20.28
C MET A 1 42.87 15.30 19.14
N PRO A 2 43.12 15.75 17.92
CA PRO A 2 42.23 15.47 16.78
C PRO A 2 42.19 13.95 16.54
N ARG A 3 40.97 13.39 16.48
CA ARG A 3 40.76 11.97 16.17
C ARG A 3 41.23 11.69 14.76
N ARG A 4 42.05 10.64 14.58
CA ARG A 4 42.51 10.19 13.26
C ARG A 4 41.33 9.84 12.36
N PRO A 5 41.38 10.12 11.06
CA PRO A 5 40.41 9.59 10.12
C PRO A 5 40.41 8.04 10.22
N LYS A 6 39.26 7.43 10.48
CA LYS A 6 39.11 5.98 10.50
C LYS A 6 39.05 5.49 9.05
N HIS A 7 40.08 4.82 8.59
CA HIS A 7 40.01 4.11 7.33
C HIS A 7 38.99 2.96 7.39
N PRO A 8 38.37 2.62 6.25
CA PRO A 8 37.40 1.52 6.18
C PRO A 8 38.00 0.21 6.70
N ARG A 9 37.16 -0.61 7.34
CA ARG A 9 37.58 -1.96 7.79
C ARG A 9 37.60 -2.88 6.58
N LEU A 10 38.71 -3.50 6.30
CA LEU A 10 38.85 -4.48 5.23
C LEU A 10 38.06 -5.76 5.56
N PRO A 11 37.47 -6.43 4.57
CA PRO A 11 36.72 -7.68 4.74
C PRO A 11 37.60 -8.79 5.33
N ASN A 12 36.96 -9.77 5.98
CA ASN A 12 37.68 -10.95 6.50
C ASN A 12 38.40 -11.69 5.35
N GLY A 13 39.63 -12.09 5.60
CA GLY A 13 40.47 -12.77 4.61
C GLY A 13 41.07 -11.83 3.53
N TYR A 14 40.90 -10.50 3.64
CA TYR A 14 41.51 -9.56 2.71
C TYR A 14 42.98 -9.26 3.07
N GLY A 15 43.36 -9.38 4.30
CA GLY A 15 44.65 -8.95 4.85
C GLY A 15 44.49 -7.72 5.75
N SER A 16 45.58 -7.03 6.07
CA SER A 16 45.51 -5.85 6.95
C SER A 16 46.55 -4.79 6.61
N ILE A 17 46.19 -3.52 6.80
CA ILE A 17 47.09 -2.37 6.70
C ILE A 17 47.20 -1.75 8.09
N ARG A 18 48.41 -1.86 8.70
CA ARG A 18 48.68 -1.43 10.06
C ARG A 18 49.47 -0.14 10.10
N TYR A 19 48.99 0.82 10.86
CA TYR A 19 49.76 2.03 11.15
C TYR A 19 50.79 1.80 12.26
N LEU A 20 52.02 2.12 11.97
CA LEU A 20 53.19 1.88 12.84
C LEU A 20 53.70 3.13 13.59
N GLY A 21 53.11 4.30 13.34
CA GLY A 21 53.47 5.56 14.01
C GLY A 21 54.02 6.64 13.09
N LYS A 22 54.00 7.89 13.58
CA LYS A 22 54.34 9.09 12.78
C LYS A 22 55.85 9.25 12.51
N SER A 23 56.72 8.56 13.25
CA SER A 23 58.16 8.71 13.11
C SER A 23 58.77 7.99 11.92
N ARG A 24 57.95 7.25 11.15
CA ARG A 24 58.43 6.47 10.00
C ARG A 24 58.05 7.18 8.70
N LYS A 25 59.00 7.16 7.70
CA LYS A 25 58.74 7.66 6.37
C LYS A 25 57.55 6.94 5.72
N ASN A 26 57.49 5.62 5.90
CA ASN A 26 56.38 4.77 5.40
C ASN A 26 55.66 4.15 6.64
N PRO A 27 54.64 4.84 7.18
CA PRO A 27 54.02 4.44 8.43
C PRO A 27 53.00 3.32 8.34
N PHE A 28 52.62 2.85 7.15
CA PHE A 28 51.65 1.79 6.97
C PHE A 28 52.31 0.50 6.50
N ALA A 29 52.21 -0.57 7.32
CA ALA A 29 52.66 -1.91 6.99
C ALA A 29 51.51 -2.69 6.32
N VAL A 30 51.74 -3.27 5.16
CA VAL A 30 50.76 -4.04 4.38
C VAL A 30 51.00 -5.54 4.62
N HIS A 31 50.03 -6.20 5.24
CA HIS A 31 50.10 -7.64 5.53
C HIS A 31 49.10 -8.40 4.67
N PRO A 32 49.50 -9.46 3.97
CA PRO A 32 48.56 -10.34 3.25
C PRO A 32 47.61 -11.05 4.24
N PRO A 33 46.58 -11.75 3.73
CA PRO A 33 45.72 -12.56 4.57
C PRO A 33 46.53 -13.64 5.31
N ALA A 34 45.98 -14.09 6.44
CA ALA A 34 46.51 -15.25 7.14
C ALA A 34 46.48 -16.50 6.23
N ASP A 35 47.45 -17.38 6.39
CA ASP A 35 47.49 -18.69 5.70
C ASP A 35 46.34 -19.60 6.18
N ILE A 36 46.31 -20.81 5.63
CA ILE A 36 45.29 -21.83 5.96
C ILE A 36 45.35 -22.23 7.44
N ASP A 37 46.55 -22.18 8.03
CA ASP A 37 46.81 -22.52 9.43
C ASP A 37 46.55 -21.34 10.38
N GLY A 38 46.11 -20.18 9.88
CA GLY A 38 45.84 -18.98 10.66
C GLY A 38 47.06 -18.13 10.98
N ASN A 39 48.27 -18.48 10.50
CA ASN A 39 49.49 -17.71 10.71
C ASN A 39 49.46 -16.43 9.89
N ARG A 40 49.93 -15.34 10.47
CA ARG A 40 49.99 -14.03 9.80
C ARG A 40 51.36 -13.86 9.13
N PRO A 41 51.38 -13.76 7.79
CA PRO A 41 52.63 -13.52 7.10
C PRO A 41 53.24 -12.14 7.45
N PRO A 42 54.58 -11.97 7.29
CA PRO A 42 55.22 -10.69 7.46
C PRO A 42 54.65 -9.65 6.50
N ALA A 43 54.88 -8.37 6.77
CA ALA A 43 54.49 -7.30 5.85
C ALA A 43 55.22 -7.45 4.49
N ILE A 44 54.48 -7.40 3.42
CA ILE A 44 55.03 -7.47 2.06
C ILE A 44 55.70 -6.15 1.63
N CYS A 45 55.19 -5.02 2.14
CA CYS A 45 55.81 -3.71 1.94
C CYS A 45 55.38 -2.71 3.02
N TYR A 46 56.00 -1.52 2.97
CA TYR A 46 55.67 -0.37 3.80
C TYR A 46 55.41 0.85 2.92
N VAL A 47 54.31 1.56 3.12
CA VAL A 47 53.87 2.70 2.30
C VAL A 47 53.61 3.94 3.17
N ASP A 48 53.69 5.09 2.54
CA ASP A 48 53.48 6.40 3.16
C ASP A 48 51.99 6.72 3.37
N ASP A 49 51.09 6.15 2.53
CA ASP A 49 49.67 6.38 2.55
C ASP A 49 48.88 5.06 2.66
N TRP A 50 47.72 5.09 3.36
CA TRP A 50 46.87 3.93 3.56
C TRP A 50 46.29 3.41 2.23
N MET A 51 45.95 4.33 1.29
CA MET A 51 45.40 3.97 0.01
C MET A 51 46.42 3.24 -0.88
N LYS A 52 47.66 3.66 -0.86
CA LYS A 52 48.74 2.89 -1.51
C LYS A 52 48.83 1.46 -0.95
N GLY A 53 48.69 1.32 0.37
CA GLY A 53 48.63 0.02 1.02
C GLY A 53 47.42 -0.81 0.56
N PHE A 54 46.29 -0.17 0.35
CA PHE A 54 45.09 -0.85 -0.15
C PHE A 54 45.28 -1.34 -1.61
N ILE A 55 45.85 -0.51 -2.49
CA ILE A 55 46.16 -0.88 -3.88
C ILE A 55 47.14 -2.06 -3.92
N VAL A 56 48.21 -2.00 -3.16
CA VAL A 56 49.19 -3.09 -3.05
C VAL A 56 48.53 -4.39 -2.58
N LEU A 57 47.70 -4.33 -1.54
CA LEU A 57 47.04 -5.50 -1.01
C LEU A 57 46.04 -6.11 -1.99
N THR A 58 45.35 -5.26 -2.74
CA THR A 58 44.45 -5.67 -3.82
C THR A 58 45.19 -6.35 -4.96
N SER A 59 46.32 -5.76 -5.40
CA SER A 59 47.19 -6.33 -6.43
C SER A 59 47.79 -7.66 -6.00
N TYR A 60 48.18 -7.77 -4.72
CA TYR A 60 48.67 -9.03 -4.16
C TYR A 60 47.60 -10.14 -4.24
N LYS A 61 46.37 -9.81 -3.84
CA LYS A 61 45.25 -10.77 -3.93
C LYS A 61 44.89 -11.13 -5.37
N ALA A 62 45.04 -10.22 -6.30
CA ALA A 62 44.83 -10.45 -7.72
C ALA A 62 46.00 -11.23 -8.38
N GLY A 63 47.08 -11.48 -7.67
CA GLY A 63 48.28 -12.12 -8.23
C GLY A 63 49.08 -11.23 -9.16
N THR A 64 48.89 -9.93 -9.14
CA THR A 64 49.55 -8.95 -10.02
C THR A 64 50.60 -8.08 -9.29
N TYR A 65 50.76 -8.28 -8.00
CA TYR A 65 51.74 -7.54 -7.20
C TYR A 65 53.15 -8.02 -7.53
N THR A 66 54.04 -7.07 -7.77
CA THR A 66 55.49 -7.29 -7.86
C THR A 66 56.20 -6.44 -6.83
N PRO A 67 57.20 -7.01 -6.10
CA PRO A 67 57.99 -6.25 -5.09
C PRO A 67 58.56 -4.95 -5.71
N GLY A 68 58.37 -3.82 -5.03
CA GLY A 68 58.77 -2.50 -5.53
C GLY A 68 57.68 -1.70 -6.25
N MET A 69 56.56 -2.33 -6.57
CA MET A 69 55.39 -1.63 -7.19
C MET A 69 54.91 -0.45 -6.33
N GLU A 70 55.00 -0.58 -5.02
CA GLU A 70 54.62 0.48 -4.08
C GLU A 70 55.35 1.78 -4.23
N ALA A 71 56.59 1.76 -4.76
CA ALA A 71 57.42 2.94 -4.97
C ALA A 71 56.96 3.77 -6.18
N THR A 72 56.29 3.13 -7.12
CA THR A 72 55.82 3.78 -8.39
C THR A 72 54.36 4.21 -8.34
N LEU A 73 53.66 3.93 -7.20
CA LEU A 73 52.27 4.31 -7.05
C LEU A 73 52.12 5.81 -6.78
N GLU A 74 51.60 6.53 -7.74
CA GLU A 74 51.15 7.89 -7.56
C GLU A 74 49.63 7.91 -7.30
N LEU A 75 49.21 8.55 -6.22
CA LEU A 75 47.79 8.74 -5.90
C LEU A 75 47.32 10.03 -6.57
N PRO A 76 46.15 10.04 -7.24
CA PRO A 76 45.55 11.26 -7.74
C PRO A 76 45.33 12.25 -6.60
N GLY A 77 45.62 13.51 -6.82
CA GLY A 77 45.57 14.54 -5.76
C GLY A 77 44.15 14.98 -5.37
N ASP A 78 43.11 14.40 -5.94
CA ASP A 78 41.71 14.75 -5.67
C ASP A 78 40.96 13.54 -5.13
N SER A 79 40.22 13.76 -4.03
CA SER A 79 39.45 12.72 -3.33
C SER A 79 38.39 12.05 -4.20
N GLY A 80 37.75 12.79 -5.11
CA GLY A 80 36.75 12.25 -6.06
C GLY A 80 37.34 11.22 -7.04
N THR A 81 38.59 11.40 -7.43
CA THR A 81 39.31 10.49 -8.32
C THR A 81 39.75 9.22 -7.60
N LEU A 82 40.01 9.31 -6.30
CA LEU A 82 40.36 8.16 -5.44
C LEU A 82 39.19 7.24 -5.22
N ASP A 83 38.00 7.76 -4.94
CA ASP A 83 36.78 6.97 -4.80
C ASP A 83 36.42 6.25 -6.10
N THR A 84 36.59 6.91 -7.24
CA THR A 84 36.39 6.30 -8.56
C THR A 84 37.39 5.17 -8.82
N LEU A 85 38.66 5.34 -8.42
CA LEU A 85 39.70 4.32 -8.56
C LEU A 85 39.42 3.10 -7.66
N VAL A 86 39.02 3.34 -6.40
CA VAL A 86 38.64 2.26 -5.47
C VAL A 86 37.47 1.46 -6.01
N ASN A 87 36.42 2.12 -6.48
CA ASN A 87 35.26 1.46 -7.05
C ASN A 87 35.62 0.64 -8.29
N LYS A 88 36.53 1.15 -9.15
CA LYS A 88 37.03 0.43 -10.33
C LYS A 88 37.83 -0.83 -9.93
N ILE A 89 38.72 -0.70 -8.96
CA ILE A 89 39.51 -1.84 -8.46
C ILE A 89 38.61 -2.89 -7.83
N MET A 90 37.58 -2.50 -7.05
CA MET A 90 36.63 -3.42 -6.45
C MET A 90 35.78 -4.12 -7.52
N ALA A 91 35.34 -3.40 -8.56
CA ALA A 91 34.61 -4.00 -9.68
C ALA A 91 35.46 -5.02 -10.44
N ASP A 92 36.76 -4.71 -10.70
CA ASP A 92 37.69 -5.64 -11.34
C ASP A 92 37.98 -6.87 -10.47
N TYR A 93 38.11 -6.71 -9.15
CA TYR A 93 38.26 -7.80 -8.20
C TYR A 93 37.05 -8.73 -8.20
N ASN A 94 35.84 -8.16 -8.14
CA ASN A 94 34.57 -8.91 -8.15
C ASN A 94 34.45 -9.71 -9.46
N ARG A 95 34.77 -9.08 -10.61
CA ARG A 95 34.77 -9.75 -11.91
C ARG A 95 35.73 -10.94 -11.97
N VAL A 96 36.96 -10.78 -11.48
CA VAL A 96 37.96 -11.87 -11.45
C VAL A 96 37.55 -13.02 -10.52
N LYS A 97 36.80 -12.72 -9.46
CA LYS A 97 36.28 -13.70 -8.51
C LYS A 97 34.98 -14.36 -8.94
N GLY A 98 34.38 -13.95 -10.07
CA GLY A 98 33.07 -14.42 -10.50
C GLY A 98 31.95 -13.95 -9.55
N ILE A 99 32.21 -12.91 -8.76
CA ILE A 99 31.17 -12.21 -7.99
C ILE A 99 30.46 -11.32 -9.01
N GLU A 100 29.22 -11.64 -9.34
CA GLU A 100 28.42 -10.76 -10.20
C GLU A 100 28.42 -9.35 -9.60
N PRO A 101 28.57 -8.31 -10.45
CA PRO A 101 28.45 -6.96 -9.95
C PRO A 101 27.08 -6.81 -9.30
N ASP A 102 27.04 -6.28 -8.08
CA ASP A 102 25.77 -5.90 -7.46
C ASP A 102 24.96 -5.11 -8.50
N GLU A 103 23.71 -5.51 -8.70
CA GLU A 103 22.81 -4.71 -9.54
C GLU A 103 22.89 -3.25 -9.07
N PRO A 104 22.94 -2.28 -9.99
CA PRO A 104 23.03 -0.88 -9.60
C PRO A 104 21.92 -0.56 -8.60
N GLU A 105 22.30 0.06 -7.49
CA GLU A 105 21.34 0.44 -6.45
C GLU A 105 20.21 1.26 -7.06
N LYS A 106 18.99 0.81 -6.81
CA LYS A 106 17.80 1.41 -7.40
C LYS A 106 17.32 2.62 -6.58
N THR A 107 16.90 3.65 -7.25
CA THR A 107 16.22 4.80 -6.63
C THR A 107 14.80 4.42 -6.21
N PHE A 108 14.20 5.23 -5.35
CA PHE A 108 12.78 5.06 -4.95
C PHE A 108 11.84 5.02 -6.17
N SER A 109 12.08 5.86 -7.17
CA SER A 109 11.28 5.88 -8.40
C SER A 109 11.46 4.63 -9.26
N GLU A 110 12.65 4.05 -9.31
CA GLU A 110 12.91 2.80 -10.04
C GLU A 110 12.27 1.60 -9.35
N VAL A 111 12.37 1.52 -8.02
CA VAL A 111 11.66 0.50 -7.23
C VAL A 111 10.16 0.63 -7.40
N TYR A 112 9.61 1.86 -7.37
CA TYR A 112 8.19 2.07 -7.63
C TYR A 112 7.76 1.59 -9.03
N LYS A 113 8.52 1.91 -10.07
CA LYS A 113 8.20 1.48 -11.45
C LYS A 113 8.18 -0.05 -11.56
N ALA A 114 9.19 -0.72 -11.01
CA ALA A 114 9.26 -2.17 -10.98
C ALA A 114 8.09 -2.79 -10.20
N PHE A 115 7.84 -2.31 -8.98
CA PHE A 115 6.69 -2.71 -8.16
C PHE A 115 5.35 -2.51 -8.88
N TYR A 116 5.16 -1.34 -9.51
CA TYR A 116 3.91 -1.03 -10.20
C TYR A 116 3.69 -1.96 -11.40
N THR A 117 4.74 -2.22 -12.19
CA THR A 117 4.68 -3.12 -13.34
C THR A 117 4.37 -4.54 -12.90
N ASP A 118 5.05 -5.06 -11.89
CA ASP A 118 4.83 -6.40 -11.34
C ASP A 118 3.40 -6.55 -10.81
N LYS A 119 2.98 -5.62 -9.94
CA LYS A 119 1.65 -5.65 -9.30
C LYS A 119 0.51 -5.63 -10.31
N PHE A 120 0.65 -4.90 -11.41
CA PHE A 120 -0.39 -4.72 -12.43
C PHE A 120 -0.09 -5.44 -13.75
N SER A 121 0.81 -6.44 -13.73
CA SER A 121 1.09 -7.32 -14.86
C SER A 121 -0.16 -8.08 -15.31
N GLU A 122 -0.11 -8.64 -16.50
CA GLU A 122 -1.20 -9.44 -17.07
C GLU A 122 -1.53 -10.64 -16.15
N GLY A 123 -2.82 -10.81 -15.86
CA GLY A 123 -3.31 -11.84 -14.92
C GLY A 123 -3.72 -11.32 -13.55
N ASN A 124 -3.23 -10.18 -13.11
CA ASN A 124 -3.60 -9.57 -11.83
C ASN A 124 -4.83 -8.67 -11.99
N LYS A 125 -5.97 -9.10 -11.43
CA LYS A 125 -7.25 -8.37 -11.53
C LYS A 125 -7.40 -7.31 -10.45
N TYR A 126 -6.79 -6.14 -10.66
CA TYR A 126 -7.03 -4.98 -9.81
C TYR A 126 -7.97 -3.97 -10.48
N SER A 127 -8.80 -3.30 -9.65
CA SER A 127 -9.68 -2.24 -10.14
C SER A 127 -8.88 -1.00 -10.58
N ASN A 128 -9.44 -0.21 -11.50
CA ASN A 128 -8.85 1.07 -11.87
C ASN A 128 -8.71 2.01 -10.66
N ALA A 129 -9.65 1.97 -9.72
CA ALA A 129 -9.56 2.75 -8.47
C ALA A 129 -8.29 2.42 -7.68
N THR A 130 -7.90 1.13 -7.57
CA THR A 130 -6.65 0.73 -6.92
C THR A 130 -5.42 1.29 -7.65
N LYS A 131 -5.43 1.25 -8.98
CA LYS A 131 -4.34 1.83 -9.79
C LYS A 131 -4.22 3.34 -9.58
N TYR A 132 -5.35 4.06 -9.55
CA TYR A 132 -5.38 5.50 -9.30
C TYR A 132 -4.92 5.85 -7.88
N SER A 133 -5.35 5.11 -6.86
CA SER A 133 -4.93 5.34 -5.47
C SER A 133 -3.43 5.19 -5.28
N ILE A 134 -2.82 4.16 -5.87
CA ILE A 134 -1.37 3.94 -5.81
C ILE A 134 -0.61 5.05 -6.55
N LYS A 135 -1.09 5.47 -7.73
CA LYS A 135 -0.47 6.60 -8.46
C LYS A 135 -0.59 7.92 -7.69
N ALA A 136 -1.74 8.16 -7.06
CA ALA A 136 -1.95 9.36 -6.23
C ALA A 136 -1.03 9.36 -5.00
N ALA A 137 -0.88 8.23 -4.31
CA ALA A 137 0.06 8.08 -3.21
C ALA A 137 1.49 8.34 -3.66
N TYR A 138 1.94 7.74 -4.78
CA TYR A 138 3.27 7.96 -5.32
C TYR A 138 3.55 9.43 -5.67
N LYS A 139 2.58 10.13 -6.27
CA LYS A 139 2.72 11.56 -6.61
C LYS A 139 3.10 12.42 -5.40
N ASN A 140 2.69 12.02 -4.21
CA ASN A 140 3.01 12.73 -2.96
C ASN A 140 4.36 12.29 -2.35
N CYS A 141 5.15 11.48 -3.04
CA CYS A 141 6.47 11.03 -2.60
C CYS A 141 7.63 11.69 -3.36
N ALA A 142 7.41 12.85 -3.98
CA ALA A 142 8.38 13.48 -4.88
C ALA A 142 9.76 13.73 -4.23
N SER A 143 9.79 14.03 -2.92
CA SER A 143 11.03 14.24 -2.16
C SER A 143 11.90 12.99 -2.02
N LEU A 144 11.37 11.82 -2.36
CA LEU A 144 12.07 10.53 -2.27
C LEU A 144 12.53 10.00 -3.63
N TYR A 145 12.04 10.53 -4.75
CA TYR A 145 12.18 9.91 -6.07
C TYR A 145 13.62 9.53 -6.44
N ASP A 146 14.55 10.43 -6.21
CA ASP A 146 15.96 10.29 -6.62
C ASP A 146 16.84 9.71 -5.50
N LYS A 147 16.28 9.45 -4.31
CA LYS A 147 17.02 8.82 -3.21
C LYS A 147 17.20 7.34 -3.50
N LEU A 148 18.38 6.81 -3.22
CA LEU A 148 18.67 5.37 -3.27
C LEU A 148 17.77 4.65 -2.27
N PHE A 149 17.06 3.62 -2.72
CA PHE A 149 16.10 2.89 -1.89
C PHE A 149 16.75 2.21 -0.69
N SER A 150 17.94 1.65 -0.89
CA SER A 150 18.80 1.04 0.15
C SER A 150 19.22 2.02 1.25
N SER A 151 19.37 3.31 0.89
CA SER A 151 19.76 4.37 1.83
C SER A 151 18.62 4.94 2.66
N LEU A 152 17.36 4.74 2.25
CA LEU A 152 16.19 5.27 2.94
C LEU A 152 16.07 4.73 4.37
N ARG A 153 15.68 5.60 5.28
CA ARG A 153 15.41 5.27 6.68
C ARG A 153 14.01 5.73 7.07
N THR A 154 13.51 5.22 8.17
CA THR A 154 12.19 5.65 8.71
C THR A 154 12.03 7.16 8.75
N LYS A 155 13.11 7.89 9.06
CA LYS A 155 13.08 9.35 9.10
C LYS A 155 12.76 9.97 7.74
N ASP A 156 13.36 9.49 6.65
CA ASP A 156 13.11 10.03 5.30
C ASP A 156 11.65 9.84 4.89
N LEU A 157 11.11 8.65 5.17
CA LEU A 157 9.72 8.30 4.89
C LEU A 157 8.75 9.12 5.75
N GLN A 158 9.08 9.31 7.03
CA GLN A 158 8.29 10.08 7.99
C GLN A 158 8.29 11.56 7.61
N ASP A 159 9.46 12.15 7.31
CA ASP A 159 9.59 13.55 6.91
C ASP A 159 8.76 13.84 5.64
N ASN A 160 8.77 12.92 4.65
CA ASN A 160 7.91 13.05 3.47
C ASN A 160 6.42 12.97 3.85
N LEU A 161 6.02 12.06 4.71
CA LEU A 161 4.62 11.90 5.13
C LEU A 161 4.14 13.12 5.90
N ASP A 162 4.96 13.61 6.84
CA ASP A 162 4.65 14.77 7.69
C ASP A 162 4.56 16.09 6.87
N ALA A 163 5.28 16.17 5.76
CA ALA A 163 5.21 17.31 4.84
C ALA A 163 3.92 17.33 4.00
N CYS A 164 3.18 16.22 3.93
CA CYS A 164 1.94 16.15 3.16
C CYS A 164 0.76 16.77 3.95
N ASN A 165 0.19 17.86 3.45
CA ASN A 165 -1.03 18.43 4.03
C ASN A 165 -2.28 17.77 3.44
N LEU A 166 -2.53 16.50 3.84
CA LEU A 166 -3.61 15.67 3.33
C LEU A 166 -4.47 15.13 4.47
N LYS A 167 -5.71 14.72 4.18
CA LYS A 167 -6.59 13.99 5.12
C LYS A 167 -5.95 12.65 5.51
N TYR A 168 -6.32 12.14 6.70
CA TYR A 168 -5.80 10.89 7.26
C TYR A 168 -5.84 9.71 6.27
N ALA A 169 -6.98 9.47 5.62
CA ALA A 169 -7.13 8.40 4.63
C ALA A 169 -6.12 8.48 3.46
N SER A 170 -5.78 9.71 3.01
CA SER A 170 -4.78 9.91 1.95
C SER A 170 -3.36 9.66 2.44
N LEU A 171 -3.04 10.03 3.68
CA LEU A 171 -1.77 9.72 4.34
C LEU A 171 -1.63 8.20 4.53
N GLU A 172 -2.74 7.52 4.85
CA GLU A 172 -2.75 6.06 4.95
C GLU A 172 -2.44 5.37 3.63
N LEU A 173 -2.91 5.90 2.50
CA LEU A 173 -2.54 5.39 1.17
C LEU A 173 -1.03 5.51 0.90
N ILE A 174 -0.40 6.62 1.30
CA ILE A 174 1.06 6.81 1.18
C ILE A 174 1.80 5.81 2.06
N ARG A 175 1.43 5.68 3.33
CA ARG A 175 2.01 4.70 4.25
C ARG A 175 1.86 3.27 3.74
N ASN A 176 0.72 2.93 3.18
CA ASN A 176 0.45 1.62 2.59
C ASN A 176 1.28 1.39 1.31
N LEU A 177 1.54 2.43 0.52
CA LEU A 177 2.45 2.35 -0.62
C LEU A 177 3.87 2.00 -0.16
N TYR A 178 4.40 2.68 0.87
CA TYR A 178 5.71 2.36 1.43
C TYR A 178 5.81 0.89 1.83
N ARG A 179 4.86 0.37 2.60
CA ARG A 179 4.84 -1.03 3.03
C ARG A 179 4.82 -2.01 1.86
N GLN A 180 4.06 -1.71 0.82
CA GLN A 180 4.00 -2.56 -0.37
C GLN A 180 5.31 -2.52 -1.16
N MET A 181 5.92 -1.35 -1.31
CA MET A 181 7.21 -1.19 -1.98
C MET A 181 8.33 -1.90 -1.22
N TYR A 182 8.39 -1.77 0.12
CA TYR A 182 9.38 -2.48 0.93
C TYR A 182 9.20 -3.99 0.86
N LYS A 183 7.96 -4.49 0.94
CA LYS A 183 7.68 -5.92 0.77
C LYS A 183 8.13 -6.44 -0.60
N TYR A 184 7.93 -5.66 -1.65
CA TYR A 184 8.39 -6.00 -2.99
C TYR A 184 9.92 -5.96 -3.08
N ALA A 185 10.56 -4.89 -2.60
CA ALA A 185 12.01 -4.73 -2.61
C ALA A 185 12.72 -5.84 -1.82
N ASP A 186 12.17 -6.25 -0.68
CA ASP A 186 12.66 -7.38 0.12
C ASP A 186 12.61 -8.69 -0.69
N SER A 187 11.51 -8.96 -1.40
CA SER A 187 11.40 -10.15 -2.26
C SER A 187 12.38 -10.16 -3.45
N GLN A 188 12.92 -8.99 -3.82
CA GLN A 188 13.92 -8.82 -4.88
C GLN A 188 15.36 -8.72 -4.32
N GLY A 189 15.55 -8.73 -3.01
CA GLY A 189 16.87 -8.53 -2.39
C GLY A 189 17.41 -7.11 -2.48
N TRP A 190 16.56 -6.10 -2.71
CA TRP A 190 16.97 -4.69 -2.87
C TRP A 190 16.98 -3.89 -1.57
N CYS A 191 16.61 -4.48 -0.46
CA CYS A 191 16.71 -3.88 0.87
C CYS A 191 16.92 -4.94 1.94
N ASP A 192 17.68 -4.58 2.98
CA ASP A 192 17.98 -5.48 4.11
C ASP A 192 16.94 -5.39 5.23
N LYS A 193 16.16 -4.30 5.27
CA LYS A 193 15.22 -4.03 6.35
C LYS A 193 14.07 -3.15 5.88
N ASP A 194 12.87 -3.50 6.32
CA ASP A 194 11.66 -2.71 6.10
C ASP A 194 11.55 -1.56 7.13
N TYR A 195 11.92 -0.36 6.70
CA TYR A 195 11.81 0.86 7.50
C TYR A 195 10.41 1.48 7.49
N SER A 196 9.52 1.02 6.60
CA SER A 196 8.16 1.54 6.49
C SER A 196 7.26 1.14 7.67
N GLN A 197 7.60 0.07 8.38
CA GLN A 197 6.84 -0.45 9.52
C GLN A 197 6.73 0.56 10.67
N TYR A 198 7.73 1.43 10.81
CA TYR A 198 7.83 2.39 11.90
C TYR A 198 7.22 3.76 11.56
N VAL A 199 6.76 3.96 10.33
CA VAL A 199 6.12 5.20 9.89
C VAL A 199 4.73 5.33 10.51
N LYS A 200 4.48 6.47 11.15
CA LYS A 200 3.23 6.77 11.87
C LYS A 200 2.55 8.00 11.28
N ILE A 201 1.23 7.94 11.17
CA ILE A 201 0.42 9.11 10.86
C ILE A 201 0.19 9.82 12.20
N LYS A 202 0.66 11.07 12.29
CA LYS A 202 0.57 11.90 13.51
C LYS A 202 -0.70 12.78 13.56
N ARG A 203 -1.51 12.69 12.53
CA ARG A 203 -2.80 13.38 12.44
C ARG A 203 -3.89 12.46 12.98
N ASP A 204 -4.87 13.03 13.67
CA ASP A 204 -6.07 12.30 14.08
C ASP A 204 -6.84 11.83 12.85
N ASP A 205 -7.56 10.73 13.01
CA ASP A 205 -8.46 10.22 11.98
C ASP A 205 -9.59 11.24 11.78
N ASP A 206 -9.52 11.95 10.66
CA ASP A 206 -10.49 12.94 10.22
C ASP A 206 -11.50 12.34 9.21
N ASP A 207 -11.59 11.02 9.12
CA ASP A 207 -12.60 10.36 8.32
C ASP A 207 -13.97 10.57 8.97
N GLU A 208 -14.73 11.44 8.34
CA GLU A 208 -16.14 11.61 8.65
C GLU A 208 -16.86 10.30 8.29
N HIS A 209 -17.22 9.54 9.32
CA HIS A 209 -18.06 8.37 9.12
C HIS A 209 -19.42 8.82 8.60
N GLY A 210 -19.89 8.20 7.51
CA GLY A 210 -21.19 8.52 6.96
C GLY A 210 -22.29 8.44 8.00
N VAL A 211 -23.20 9.39 7.99
CA VAL A 211 -24.31 9.48 8.94
C VAL A 211 -25.55 8.82 8.35
N PRO A 212 -26.18 7.86 9.00
CA PRO A 212 -27.44 7.28 8.55
C PRO A 212 -28.53 8.36 8.43
N PHE A 213 -29.45 8.18 7.49
CA PHE A 213 -30.68 8.98 7.47
C PHE A 213 -31.48 8.75 8.73
N SER A 214 -31.92 9.82 9.37
CA SER A 214 -32.80 9.75 10.56
C SER A 214 -34.21 9.26 10.19
N ASP A 215 -35.00 8.88 11.19
CA ASP A 215 -36.43 8.52 10.98
C ASP A 215 -37.21 9.71 10.37
N ALA A 216 -36.88 10.95 10.74
CA ALA A 216 -37.48 12.15 10.16
C ALA A 216 -37.11 12.30 8.68
N ASP A 217 -35.86 12.07 8.31
CA ASP A 217 -35.40 12.13 6.90
C ASP A 217 -36.08 11.03 6.07
N LEU A 218 -36.16 9.83 6.61
CA LEU A 218 -36.86 8.71 5.96
C LEU A 218 -38.33 9.04 5.73
N LYS A 219 -39.01 9.66 6.69
CA LYS A 219 -40.40 10.10 6.53
C LYS A 219 -40.53 11.12 5.40
N ILE A 220 -39.67 12.13 5.35
CA ILE A 220 -39.66 13.12 4.25
C ILE A 220 -39.43 12.43 2.90
N LEU A 221 -38.51 11.46 2.82
CA LEU A 221 -38.30 10.70 1.59
C LEU A 221 -39.54 9.87 1.21
N TRP A 222 -40.24 9.27 2.16
CA TRP A 222 -41.49 8.52 1.94
C TRP A 222 -42.61 9.42 1.46
N ASP A 223 -42.76 10.61 2.01
CA ASP A 223 -43.72 11.62 1.58
C ASP A 223 -43.46 12.06 0.13
N ASN A 224 -42.21 11.96 -0.34
CA ASN A 224 -41.74 12.31 -1.67
C ASN A 224 -41.46 11.08 -2.58
N LYS A 225 -41.99 9.89 -2.27
CA LYS A 225 -41.71 8.62 -2.97
C LYS A 225 -42.11 8.59 -4.47
N THR A 226 -42.81 9.59 -4.96
CA THR A 226 -43.13 9.77 -6.37
C THR A 226 -41.99 10.42 -7.16
N ASN A 227 -41.07 11.09 -6.47
CA ASN A 227 -39.82 11.58 -7.05
C ASN A 227 -38.87 10.39 -7.27
N GLU A 228 -38.30 10.27 -8.47
CA GLU A 228 -37.48 9.12 -8.86
C GLU A 228 -36.21 8.96 -8.03
N THR A 229 -35.59 10.06 -7.59
CA THR A 229 -34.41 10.04 -6.76
C THR A 229 -34.76 9.63 -5.33
N ALA A 230 -35.86 10.15 -4.75
CA ALA A 230 -36.34 9.73 -3.44
C ALA A 230 -36.71 8.24 -3.44
N GLU A 231 -37.43 7.79 -4.49
CA GLU A 231 -37.73 6.37 -4.67
C GLU A 231 -36.49 5.50 -4.64
N MET A 232 -35.42 5.89 -5.36
CA MET A 232 -34.20 5.13 -5.37
C MET A 232 -33.47 5.16 -4.02
N LEU A 233 -33.45 6.30 -3.34
CA LEU A 233 -32.88 6.42 -1.98
C LEU A 233 -33.58 5.48 -0.99
N LEU A 234 -34.93 5.41 -1.03
CA LEU A 234 -35.70 4.48 -0.21
C LEU A 234 -35.33 3.03 -0.53
N ILE A 235 -35.27 2.65 -1.80
CA ILE A 235 -34.82 1.30 -2.19
C ILE A 235 -33.42 1.01 -1.61
N MET A 236 -32.51 1.98 -1.66
CA MET A 236 -31.17 1.84 -1.13
C MET A 236 -31.16 1.69 0.41
N CYS A 237 -31.96 2.49 1.13
CA CYS A 237 -32.05 2.45 2.59
C CYS A 237 -32.65 1.14 3.15
N TYR A 238 -33.48 0.46 2.36
CA TYR A 238 -34.15 -0.77 2.79
C TYR A 238 -33.60 -2.05 2.13
N SER A 239 -32.48 -1.96 1.40
CA SER A 239 -31.88 -3.15 0.77
C SER A 239 -30.37 -3.28 1.00
N GLY A 240 -29.68 -2.21 1.41
CA GLY A 240 -28.31 -2.20 1.89
C GLY A 240 -27.22 -2.51 0.84
N TRP A 241 -27.51 -2.45 -0.46
CA TRP A 241 -26.53 -2.61 -1.51
C TRP A 241 -25.62 -1.39 -1.65
N ARG A 242 -24.44 -1.58 -2.22
CA ARG A 242 -23.59 -0.43 -2.61
C ARG A 242 -24.10 0.16 -3.92
N ILE A 243 -23.99 1.49 -4.08
CA ILE A 243 -24.48 2.17 -5.29
C ILE A 243 -23.97 1.52 -6.59
N SER A 244 -22.70 1.16 -6.66
CA SER A 244 -22.09 0.52 -7.84
C SER A 244 -22.67 -0.86 -8.15
N GLU A 245 -23.31 -1.51 -7.19
CA GLU A 245 -23.91 -2.84 -7.38
C GLU A 245 -25.27 -2.74 -8.07
N TYR A 246 -26.03 -1.64 -7.88
CA TYR A 246 -27.35 -1.46 -8.48
C TYR A 246 -27.33 -1.40 -10.01
N ILE A 247 -26.21 -1.05 -10.63
CA ILE A 247 -26.08 -0.97 -12.09
C ILE A 247 -26.24 -2.35 -12.73
N GLY A 248 -25.78 -3.40 -12.09
CA GLY A 248 -25.81 -4.79 -12.57
C GLY A 248 -26.64 -5.73 -11.71
N LEU A 249 -27.53 -5.19 -10.84
CA LEU A 249 -28.30 -6.00 -9.91
C LEU A 249 -29.47 -6.67 -10.64
N GLU A 250 -29.56 -7.97 -10.55
CA GLU A 250 -30.70 -8.74 -11.05
C GLU A 250 -31.87 -8.65 -10.06
N VAL A 251 -33.09 -8.46 -10.58
CA VAL A 251 -34.30 -8.35 -9.79
C VAL A 251 -35.28 -9.45 -10.20
N ASN A 252 -35.57 -10.34 -9.28
CA ASN A 252 -36.60 -11.36 -9.46
C ASN A 252 -37.89 -10.93 -8.75
N LEU A 253 -38.84 -10.34 -9.52
CA LEU A 253 -40.10 -9.87 -8.96
C LEU A 253 -41.02 -11.01 -8.52
N GLN A 254 -40.98 -12.18 -9.18
CA GLN A 254 -41.83 -13.32 -8.82
C GLN A 254 -41.43 -13.88 -7.46
N LYS A 255 -40.13 -14.06 -7.23
CA LYS A 255 -39.59 -14.57 -5.98
C LYS A 255 -39.20 -13.46 -4.98
N LYS A 256 -39.39 -12.19 -5.38
CA LYS A 256 -39.16 -10.98 -4.58
C LYS A 256 -37.77 -10.93 -3.95
N TYR A 257 -36.71 -10.97 -4.77
CA TYR A 257 -35.34 -10.83 -4.31
C TYR A 257 -34.47 -10.07 -5.32
N PHE A 258 -33.38 -9.54 -4.78
CA PHE A 258 -32.25 -9.03 -5.53
C PHE A 258 -31.14 -10.07 -5.57
N MET A 259 -30.44 -10.20 -6.70
CA MET A 259 -29.26 -11.06 -6.82
C MET A 259 -28.12 -10.29 -7.46
N GLY A 260 -26.92 -10.35 -6.87
CA GLY A 260 -25.75 -9.66 -7.39
C GLY A 260 -24.56 -9.63 -6.44
N GLY A 261 -23.73 -8.62 -6.59
CA GLY A 261 -22.51 -8.40 -5.80
C GLY A 261 -21.26 -8.55 -6.63
N ILE A 262 -20.38 -7.52 -6.57
CA ILE A 262 -19.21 -7.42 -7.46
C ILE A 262 -17.89 -7.36 -6.67
N LYS A 263 -17.89 -6.73 -5.49
CA LYS A 263 -16.67 -6.20 -4.89
C LYS A 263 -15.89 -7.20 -4.02
N THR A 264 -16.56 -8.15 -3.39
CA THR A 264 -15.93 -9.10 -2.45
C THR A 264 -16.36 -10.51 -2.77
N GLU A 265 -15.50 -11.50 -2.49
CA GLU A 265 -15.82 -12.91 -2.68
C GLU A 265 -17.08 -13.33 -1.90
N ALA A 266 -17.22 -12.82 -0.66
CA ALA A 266 -18.42 -13.04 0.17
C ALA A 266 -19.68 -12.33 -0.34
N GLY A 267 -19.53 -11.38 -1.24
CA GLY A 267 -20.64 -10.61 -1.80
C GLY A 267 -21.10 -11.07 -3.18
N LYS A 268 -20.30 -11.88 -3.89
CA LYS A 268 -20.63 -12.34 -5.24
C LYS A 268 -21.83 -13.28 -5.24
N GLY A 269 -22.79 -12.97 -6.10
CA GLY A 269 -23.99 -13.80 -6.29
C GLY A 269 -24.89 -13.87 -5.05
N ARG A 270 -24.75 -12.95 -4.08
CA ARG A 270 -25.62 -12.95 -2.91
C ARG A 270 -27.05 -12.63 -3.28
N ILE A 271 -27.97 -13.26 -2.58
CA ILE A 271 -29.40 -13.08 -2.72
C ILE A 271 -29.88 -12.30 -1.49
N VAL A 272 -30.65 -11.22 -1.73
CA VAL A 272 -31.24 -10.37 -0.68
C VAL A 272 -32.73 -10.26 -0.95
N PRO A 273 -33.62 -10.60 -0.01
CA PRO A 273 -35.06 -10.42 -0.20
C PRO A 273 -35.41 -8.95 -0.44
N ILE A 274 -36.48 -8.70 -1.18
CA ILE A 274 -37.07 -7.37 -1.30
C ILE A 274 -38.05 -7.22 -0.14
N HIS A 275 -37.85 -6.20 0.70
CA HIS A 275 -38.77 -5.85 1.77
C HIS A 275 -40.14 -5.47 1.19
N SER A 276 -41.24 -5.96 1.80
CA SER A 276 -42.59 -5.77 1.29
C SER A 276 -42.96 -4.29 1.05
N GLY A 277 -42.52 -3.41 1.94
CA GLY A 277 -42.83 -1.98 1.84
C GLY A 277 -42.17 -1.26 0.64
N ILE A 278 -40.99 -1.72 0.18
CA ILE A 278 -40.34 -1.13 -1.00
C ILE A 278 -40.64 -1.88 -2.30
N LEU A 279 -41.33 -3.02 -2.24
CA LEU A 279 -41.66 -3.81 -3.43
C LEU A 279 -42.38 -2.99 -4.51
N PRO A 280 -43.42 -2.17 -4.19
CA PRO A 280 -44.07 -1.35 -5.20
C PRO A 280 -43.14 -0.33 -5.88
N LEU A 281 -42.14 0.18 -5.14
CA LEU A 281 -41.15 1.09 -5.69
C LEU A 281 -40.23 0.37 -6.70
N VAL A 282 -39.79 -0.84 -6.32
CA VAL A 282 -38.96 -1.71 -7.19
C VAL A 282 -39.71 -2.09 -8.45
N GLU A 283 -40.98 -2.53 -8.34
CA GLU A 283 -41.82 -2.90 -9.47
C GLU A 283 -41.99 -1.73 -10.46
N ARG A 284 -42.28 -0.54 -9.95
CA ARG A 284 -42.41 0.68 -10.76
C ARG A 284 -41.13 0.99 -11.52
N ARG A 285 -39.94 0.91 -10.87
CA ARG A 285 -38.66 1.19 -11.54
C ARG A 285 -38.32 0.14 -12.58
N ILE A 286 -38.50 -1.14 -12.27
CA ILE A 286 -38.25 -2.21 -13.24
C ILE A 286 -39.18 -2.09 -14.46
N SER A 287 -40.46 -1.81 -14.22
CA SER A 287 -41.45 -1.58 -15.33
C SER A 287 -41.05 -0.38 -16.20
N LYS A 288 -40.53 0.70 -15.59
CA LYS A 288 -40.19 1.94 -16.32
C LYS A 288 -38.84 1.85 -17.03
N TYR A 289 -37.83 1.27 -16.43
CA TYR A 289 -36.44 1.35 -16.90
C TYR A 289 -35.79 -0.01 -17.21
N GLY A 290 -36.44 -1.12 -16.88
CA GLY A 290 -35.85 -2.46 -16.96
C GLY A 290 -34.71 -2.71 -15.96
N LYS A 291 -34.36 -1.72 -15.13
CA LYS A 291 -33.26 -1.78 -14.13
C LYS A 291 -33.51 -0.76 -13.01
N LEU A 292 -32.84 -0.97 -11.86
CA LEU A 292 -33.03 -0.09 -10.69
C LEU A 292 -32.33 1.27 -10.86
N LEU A 293 -31.10 1.30 -11.34
CA LEU A 293 -30.32 2.52 -11.51
C LEU A 293 -30.00 2.73 -13.00
N PRO A 294 -30.75 3.60 -13.71
CA PRO A 294 -30.58 3.82 -15.13
C PRO A 294 -29.45 4.82 -15.50
N CYS A 295 -28.91 5.53 -14.52
CA CYS A 295 -27.84 6.52 -14.70
C CYS A 295 -26.50 6.06 -14.09
N SER A 296 -25.44 6.83 -14.32
CA SER A 296 -24.15 6.58 -13.68
C SER A 296 -24.16 6.92 -12.18
N ASP A 297 -23.24 6.33 -11.41
CA ASP A 297 -23.03 6.68 -9.99
C ASP A 297 -22.82 8.21 -9.81
N LYS A 298 -22.06 8.84 -10.69
CA LYS A 298 -21.79 10.28 -10.65
C LYS A 298 -23.06 11.12 -10.84
N ASP A 299 -23.88 10.74 -11.83
CA ASP A 299 -25.12 11.46 -12.12
C ASP A 299 -26.12 11.27 -10.99
N PHE A 300 -26.23 10.05 -10.44
CA PHE A 300 -27.10 9.81 -9.30
C PHE A 300 -26.69 10.63 -8.07
N ARG A 301 -25.40 10.74 -7.77
CA ARG A 301 -24.91 11.60 -6.66
C ARG A 301 -25.34 13.04 -6.84
N LYS A 302 -25.29 13.57 -8.06
CA LYS A 302 -25.75 14.93 -8.35
C LYS A 302 -27.26 15.08 -8.12
N GLN A 303 -28.07 14.13 -8.64
CA GLN A 303 -29.52 14.11 -8.42
C GLN A 303 -29.88 14.01 -6.94
N MET A 304 -29.17 13.16 -6.19
CA MET A 304 -29.33 13.04 -4.74
C MET A 304 -29.04 14.36 -4.02
N ASP A 305 -27.93 15.00 -4.35
CA ASP A 305 -27.56 16.29 -3.77
C ASP A 305 -28.62 17.36 -4.00
N GLU A 306 -29.12 17.46 -5.24
CA GLU A 306 -30.15 18.41 -5.61
C GLU A 306 -31.47 18.14 -4.85
N LEU A 307 -31.89 16.90 -4.77
CA LEU A 307 -33.10 16.50 -4.05
C LEU A 307 -32.99 16.76 -2.55
N LEU A 308 -31.92 16.33 -1.89
CA LEU A 308 -31.76 16.48 -0.45
C LEU A 308 -31.70 17.95 -0.03
N ASN A 309 -31.07 18.79 -0.83
CA ASN A 309 -31.09 20.24 -0.62
C ASN A 309 -32.52 20.83 -0.76
N GLN A 310 -33.30 20.38 -1.75
CA GLN A 310 -34.68 20.81 -1.93
C GLN A 310 -35.61 20.39 -0.78
N LEU A 311 -35.36 19.20 -0.23
CA LEU A 311 -36.14 18.64 0.88
C LEU A 311 -35.69 19.13 2.25
N GLY A 312 -34.61 19.92 2.34
CA GLY A 312 -34.07 20.40 3.60
C GLY A 312 -33.43 19.28 4.44
N ILE A 313 -32.86 18.27 3.78
CA ILE A 313 -32.08 17.18 4.40
C ILE A 313 -30.58 17.40 4.08
N PRO A 314 -29.90 18.36 4.71
CA PRO A 314 -28.54 18.72 4.31
C PRO A 314 -27.51 17.65 4.70
N GLY A 315 -27.71 16.96 5.85
CA GLY A 315 -26.70 16.14 6.48
C GLY A 315 -25.46 16.92 6.92
N ASP A 316 -24.89 16.54 8.07
CA ASP A 316 -23.57 17.05 8.51
C ASP A 316 -22.79 15.86 9.11
N PRO A 317 -21.82 15.30 8.37
CA PRO A 317 -21.39 15.63 7.00
C PRO A 317 -22.48 15.35 5.92
N LYS A 318 -22.30 15.96 4.75
CA LYS A 318 -23.21 15.83 3.62
C LYS A 318 -23.46 14.36 3.26
N HIS A 319 -24.74 13.99 3.12
CA HIS A 319 -25.11 12.62 2.79
C HIS A 319 -24.56 12.14 1.43
N THR A 320 -24.18 10.89 1.41
CA THR A 320 -23.71 10.15 0.23
C THR A 320 -24.57 8.90 0.01
N PRO A 321 -24.57 8.28 -1.18
CA PRO A 321 -25.28 7.01 -1.38
C PRO A 321 -24.82 5.89 -0.44
N HIS A 322 -23.64 6.01 0.17
CA HIS A 322 -23.17 5.02 1.17
C HIS A 322 -23.95 5.11 2.48
N ASP A 323 -24.48 6.29 2.79
CA ASP A 323 -25.28 6.50 3.99
C ASP A 323 -26.63 5.79 3.96
N CYS A 324 -27.19 5.56 2.76
CA CYS A 324 -28.32 4.65 2.62
C CYS A 324 -28.00 3.23 3.13
N ARG A 325 -26.77 2.76 2.88
CA ARG A 325 -26.34 1.46 3.39
C ARG A 325 -26.05 1.49 4.89
N HIS A 326 -25.57 2.61 5.43
CA HIS A 326 -25.48 2.83 6.88
C HIS A 326 -26.87 2.85 7.49
N THR A 327 -27.85 3.49 6.86
CA THR A 327 -29.27 3.48 7.26
C THR A 327 -29.83 2.06 7.30
N PHE A 328 -29.58 1.25 6.27
CA PHE A 328 -29.97 -0.16 6.29
C PHE A 328 -29.39 -0.91 7.50
N SER A 329 -28.12 -0.69 7.78
CA SER A 329 -27.46 -1.31 8.94
C SER A 329 -28.09 -0.87 10.27
N MET A 330 -28.35 0.44 10.41
CA MET A 330 -29.02 1.03 11.56
C MET A 330 -30.44 0.49 11.73
N LEU A 331 -31.23 0.43 10.66
CA LEU A 331 -32.58 -0.16 10.70
C LEU A 331 -32.54 -1.62 11.10
N CYS A 332 -31.62 -2.41 10.56
CA CYS A 332 -31.44 -3.80 10.98
C CYS A 332 -31.13 -3.92 12.47
N GLU A 333 -30.34 -3.00 13.02
CA GLU A 333 -30.02 -3.00 14.46
C GLU A 333 -31.19 -2.54 15.28
N LYS A 334 -31.86 -1.47 14.91
CA LYS A 334 -33.06 -0.92 15.58
C LYS A 334 -34.19 -1.95 15.70
N TYR A 335 -34.39 -2.76 14.66
CA TYR A 335 -35.45 -3.76 14.60
C TYR A 335 -34.96 -5.20 14.88
N GLU A 336 -33.82 -5.33 15.55
CA GLU A 336 -33.29 -6.61 16.04
C GLU A 336 -33.16 -7.70 14.95
N VAL A 337 -32.79 -7.32 13.74
CA VAL A 337 -32.39 -8.24 12.67
C VAL A 337 -31.10 -8.95 13.12
N LYS A 338 -31.09 -10.28 13.05
CA LYS A 338 -29.89 -11.05 13.44
C LYS A 338 -28.64 -10.56 12.76
N GLU A 339 -27.58 -10.29 13.50
CA GLU A 339 -26.31 -9.71 13.02
C GLU A 339 -25.73 -10.50 11.85
N ASN A 340 -25.76 -11.83 11.91
CA ASN A 340 -25.23 -12.67 10.84
C ASN A 340 -26.07 -12.57 9.56
N ASP A 341 -27.37 -12.39 9.65
CA ASP A 341 -28.25 -12.23 8.51
C ASP A 341 -28.10 -10.82 7.90
N ARG A 342 -27.95 -9.78 8.75
CA ARG A 342 -27.52 -8.45 8.30
C ARG A 342 -26.21 -8.51 7.52
N LYS A 343 -25.18 -9.18 8.07
CA LYS A 343 -23.86 -9.35 7.40
C LYS A 343 -24.01 -10.06 6.05
N ARG A 344 -24.86 -11.09 5.96
CA ARG A 344 -25.14 -11.80 4.69
C ARG A 344 -25.79 -10.87 3.66
N MET A 345 -26.85 -10.18 4.04
CA MET A 345 -27.56 -9.25 3.17
C MET A 345 -26.65 -8.11 2.70
N MET A 346 -25.77 -7.62 3.56
CA MET A 346 -24.81 -6.58 3.22
C MET A 346 -23.57 -7.10 2.44
N GLY A 347 -23.34 -8.42 2.40
CA GLY A 347 -22.14 -9.00 1.77
C GLY A 347 -20.85 -8.67 2.52
N HIS A 348 -20.89 -8.69 3.84
CA HIS A 348 -19.73 -8.60 4.71
C HIS A 348 -19.06 -9.97 4.87
N SER A 349 -17.73 -10.01 4.97
CA SER A 349 -17.00 -11.26 5.20
C SER A 349 -17.10 -11.70 6.68
N PHE A 350 -17.22 -12.99 6.90
CA PHE A 350 -17.20 -13.61 8.24
C PHE A 350 -15.78 -13.94 8.70
N LYS A 351 -14.81 -13.05 8.53
CA LYS A 351 -13.34 -13.19 8.64
C LYS A 351 -12.80 -14.38 9.47
N ALA A 352 -13.20 -14.53 10.72
CA ALA A 352 -12.72 -15.57 11.64
C ALA A 352 -13.77 -16.62 11.97
N ASP A 353 -15.02 -16.46 11.53
CA ASP A 353 -16.13 -17.34 11.87
C ASP A 353 -16.34 -18.39 10.77
N ILE A 354 -15.53 -19.45 10.85
CA ILE A 354 -15.59 -20.60 9.95
C ILE A 354 -16.97 -21.27 10.00
N THR A 355 -17.60 -21.32 11.17
CA THR A 355 -18.90 -21.94 11.37
C THR A 355 -19.98 -21.26 10.55
N ASN A 356 -20.07 -19.93 10.61
CA ASN A 356 -21.03 -19.18 9.81
C ASN A 356 -20.67 -19.10 8.32
N LYS A 357 -19.40 -19.22 7.97
CA LYS A 357 -18.94 -19.26 6.59
C LYS A 357 -19.29 -20.58 5.88
N VAL A 358 -19.16 -21.71 6.57
CA VAL A 358 -19.26 -23.05 5.98
C VAL A 358 -20.63 -23.68 6.26
N TYR A 359 -21.18 -23.54 7.48
CA TYR A 359 -22.39 -24.24 7.94
C TYR A 359 -23.63 -23.35 8.02
N GLY A 360 -23.48 -22.05 7.86
CA GLY A 360 -24.58 -21.11 7.98
C GLY A 360 -25.41 -20.97 6.69
N HIS A 361 -25.94 -22.08 6.16
CA HIS A 361 -26.90 -22.03 5.06
C HIS A 361 -28.22 -21.39 5.59
N ARG A 362 -28.49 -20.19 5.09
CA ARG A 362 -29.78 -19.50 5.30
C ARG A 362 -30.50 -19.48 3.97
N ASP A 363 -31.72 -19.98 3.96
CA ASP A 363 -32.55 -19.82 2.77
C ASP A 363 -33.09 -18.38 2.65
N ILE A 364 -33.68 -18.07 1.53
CA ILE A 364 -34.19 -16.73 1.27
C ILE A 364 -35.38 -16.38 2.15
N GLU A 365 -36.20 -17.36 2.53
CA GLU A 365 -37.37 -17.13 3.37
C GLU A 365 -36.95 -16.82 4.82
N ASP A 366 -35.88 -17.43 5.30
CA ASP A 366 -35.32 -17.06 6.61
C ASP A 366 -34.80 -15.61 6.62
N LEU A 367 -34.06 -15.19 5.55
CA LEU A 367 -33.61 -13.81 5.41
C LEU A 367 -34.80 -12.84 5.27
N ARG A 368 -35.87 -13.26 4.58
CA ARG A 368 -37.09 -12.47 4.45
C ARG A 368 -37.74 -12.21 5.77
N LYS A 369 -37.94 -13.27 6.62
CA LYS A 369 -38.49 -13.13 7.96
C LYS A 369 -37.69 -12.15 8.82
N GLU A 370 -36.38 -12.17 8.70
CA GLU A 370 -35.53 -11.22 9.41
C GLU A 370 -35.67 -9.80 8.86
N LEU A 371 -35.69 -9.63 7.53
CA LEU A 371 -35.81 -8.32 6.89
C LEU A 371 -37.16 -7.64 7.15
N GLU A 372 -38.26 -8.42 7.17
CA GLU A 372 -39.63 -7.92 7.45
C GLU A 372 -39.87 -7.48 8.88
N LYS A 373 -38.89 -7.67 9.79
CA LYS A 373 -38.91 -7.03 11.11
C LYS A 373 -38.82 -5.53 11.07
N ILE A 374 -38.20 -5.01 9.99
CA ILE A 374 -38.04 -3.55 9.79
C ILE A 374 -39.44 -2.98 9.52
N ILE A 375 -39.92 -2.15 10.41
CA ILE A 375 -41.22 -1.50 10.28
C ILE A 375 -41.02 -0.20 9.44
N ILE A 376 -41.88 -0.02 8.47
CA ILE A 376 -41.96 1.20 7.68
C ILE A 376 -43.20 1.95 8.18
N ASP A 377 -42.96 2.92 9.06
CA ASP A 377 -44.01 3.83 9.54
C ASP A 377 -44.30 4.86 8.45
N LEU A 378 -45.40 4.70 7.73
CA LEU A 378 -45.82 5.58 6.61
C LEU A 378 -46.73 6.71 7.12
#